data_79c16a272f9f6fcb5622dafb62b1c281
#
_entry.id   79c16a272f9f6fcb5622dafb62b1c281
#
_cell.length_a   1.000
_cell.length_b   1.000
_cell.length_c   1.000
_cell.angle_alpha   90.00
_cell.angle_beta   90.00
_cell.angle_gamma   90.00
#
_symmetry.space_group_name_H-M   'P 1'
#
loop_
_entity.id
_entity.type
_entity.pdbx_description
1 polymer ?
#
loop_
_entity_poly.entity_id
_entity_poly.type
_entity_poly.pdbx_seq_one_letter_code
_entity_poly.pdbx_strand_id
1 'polypeptide(L)'
;MKQLRSKVIRAGLEALYFTGAHRLFRPVFAGVGSIFMLHHVRPTRDTLFQPNSHLEVTPNFLRAILTHLRARGIDIITMDELHRRLTERDFSRRFACFTFDDGYRDNRDFALPIMREFDAPFTVYVASDFAQNAGNLWWIALESVIAKASHVEADIEGRTIRIDTATLAAKHAAFERLHDRLRALPGRDDLAREIGKLSTRNGIDPTSICRELCMSWDELKPFAAEPLVGIGAHSVTHCNLAQQPDQIASQEMAESRARVEATIQRPVPHFAYPYGDRFAAGPREFALAKAAGFKTAVTTRPGMIFPESAEYPTALPRVSLNGNYQDERILPVLTSGAATAMWNGFRRIDAA
;
A
#
# COMPACT_ATOMS: atom_id res chain seq x y z
N MET A 1 3.54 -3.00 -21.27
CA MET A 1 3.78 -4.26 -20.53
C MET A 1 2.91 -4.37 -19.27
N LYS A 2 2.76 -3.33 -18.44
CA LYS A 2 1.93 -3.35 -17.21
C LYS A 2 0.46 -3.70 -17.47
N GLN A 3 -0.15 -3.15 -18.53
CA GLN A 3 -1.55 -3.46 -18.91
C GLN A 3 -1.76 -4.93 -19.30
N LEU A 4 -0.82 -5.53 -20.06
CA LEU A 4 -0.91 -6.96 -20.41
C LEU A 4 -0.81 -7.84 -19.15
N ARG A 5 0.11 -7.51 -18.24
CA ARG A 5 0.25 -8.21 -16.96
C ARG A 5 -1.04 -8.14 -16.14
N SER A 6 -1.70 -6.96 -16.06
CA SER A 6 -2.98 -6.82 -15.35
C SER A 6 -4.09 -7.67 -15.97
N LYS A 7 -4.16 -7.75 -17.32
CA LYS A 7 -5.12 -8.62 -18.02
C LYS A 7 -4.88 -10.11 -17.72
N VAL A 8 -3.62 -10.55 -17.72
CA VAL A 8 -3.24 -11.94 -17.39
C VAL A 8 -3.61 -12.28 -15.94
N ILE A 9 -3.33 -11.39 -15.00
CA ILE A 9 -3.72 -11.59 -13.58
C ILE A 9 -5.25 -11.69 -13.46
N ARG A 10 -6.01 -10.80 -14.10
CA ARG A 10 -7.48 -10.86 -14.11
C ARG A 10 -7.98 -12.19 -14.64
N ALA A 11 -7.49 -12.62 -15.80
CA ALA A 11 -7.86 -13.90 -16.38
C ALA A 11 -7.54 -15.09 -15.45
N GLY A 12 -6.40 -15.05 -14.76
CA GLY A 12 -6.03 -16.04 -13.75
C GLY A 12 -6.98 -16.07 -12.55
N LEU A 13 -7.37 -14.90 -12.02
CA LEU A 13 -8.35 -14.79 -10.93
C LEU A 13 -9.73 -15.32 -11.36
N GLU A 14 -10.19 -14.96 -12.55
CA GLU A 14 -11.44 -15.45 -13.12
C GLU A 14 -11.41 -16.97 -13.35
N ALA A 15 -10.30 -17.50 -13.88
CA ALA A 15 -10.14 -18.96 -14.06
C ALA A 15 -10.23 -19.70 -12.72
N LEU A 16 -9.54 -19.21 -11.67
CA LEU A 16 -9.62 -19.79 -10.32
C LEU A 16 -11.05 -19.78 -9.76
N TYR A 17 -11.81 -18.72 -10.04
CA TYR A 17 -13.20 -18.61 -9.62
C TYR A 17 -14.12 -19.58 -10.37
N PHE A 18 -14.14 -19.52 -11.70
CA PHE A 18 -15.08 -20.29 -12.55
C PHE A 18 -14.80 -21.81 -12.51
N THR A 19 -13.56 -22.22 -12.41
CA THR A 19 -13.21 -23.64 -12.24
C THR A 19 -13.48 -24.17 -10.83
N GLY A 20 -13.70 -23.26 -9.85
CA GLY A 20 -13.79 -23.65 -8.44
C GLY A 20 -12.46 -24.08 -7.82
N ALA A 21 -11.34 -23.99 -8.54
CA ALA A 21 -10.02 -24.41 -8.06
C ALA A 21 -9.61 -23.71 -6.76
N HIS A 22 -10.01 -22.45 -6.54
CA HIS A 22 -9.78 -21.74 -5.28
C HIS A 22 -10.30 -22.48 -4.04
N ARG A 23 -11.36 -23.32 -4.19
CA ARG A 23 -11.90 -24.13 -3.08
C ARG A 23 -10.96 -25.27 -2.71
N LEU A 24 -10.29 -25.86 -3.71
CA LEU A 24 -9.31 -26.94 -3.50
C LEU A 24 -8.04 -26.45 -2.81
N PHE A 25 -7.61 -25.20 -3.12
CA PHE A 25 -6.45 -24.58 -2.49
C PHE A 25 -6.70 -24.13 -1.05
N ARG A 26 -7.94 -23.79 -0.72
CA ARG A 26 -8.31 -23.18 0.56
C ARG A 26 -7.83 -23.93 1.79
N PRO A 27 -7.97 -25.27 1.94
CA PRO A 27 -7.53 -26.00 3.13
C PRO A 27 -6.04 -25.88 3.40
N VAL A 28 -5.24 -25.66 2.37
CA VAL A 28 -3.76 -25.63 2.46
C VAL A 28 -3.21 -24.21 2.48
N PHE A 29 -3.83 -23.29 1.72
CA PHE A 29 -3.24 -21.97 1.44
C PHE A 29 -4.02 -20.77 1.99
N ALA A 30 -5.21 -20.98 2.58
CA ALA A 30 -5.95 -19.88 3.19
C ALA A 30 -5.32 -19.34 4.49
N GLY A 31 -4.36 -20.06 5.06
CA GLY A 31 -3.70 -19.69 6.31
C GLY A 31 -4.67 -19.53 7.47
N VAL A 32 -4.19 -18.93 8.55
CA VAL A 32 -4.98 -18.58 9.74
C VAL A 32 -5.62 -17.20 9.63
N GLY A 33 -5.13 -16.34 8.71
CA GLY A 33 -5.67 -15.00 8.48
C GLY A 33 -5.08 -14.32 7.26
N SER A 34 -5.47 -13.05 7.08
CA SER A 34 -4.98 -12.18 6.01
C SER A 34 -4.83 -10.75 6.51
N ILE A 35 -3.88 -10.02 5.95
CA ILE A 35 -3.76 -8.57 6.09
C ILE A 35 -4.08 -7.97 4.72
N PHE A 36 -5.17 -7.23 4.62
CA PHE A 36 -5.54 -6.52 3.40
C PHE A 36 -4.80 -5.20 3.32
N MET A 37 -4.27 -4.90 2.13
CA MET A 37 -3.58 -3.66 1.82
C MET A 37 -4.44 -2.82 0.88
N LEU A 38 -4.69 -1.59 1.27
CA LEU A 38 -5.36 -0.54 0.51
C LEU A 38 -4.51 0.74 0.58
N HIS A 39 -4.86 1.72 -0.29
CA HIS A 39 -4.34 3.08 -0.23
C HIS A 39 -5.51 4.05 -0.25
N HIS A 40 -6.10 4.31 -1.41
CA HIS A 40 -7.28 5.15 -1.55
C HIS A 40 -8.58 4.35 -1.45
N VAL A 41 -9.58 4.94 -0.77
CA VAL A 41 -10.98 4.54 -0.88
C VAL A 41 -11.78 5.74 -1.34
N ARG A 42 -12.20 5.75 -2.60
CA ARG A 42 -12.90 6.89 -3.19
C ARG A 42 -13.78 6.47 -4.36
N PRO A 43 -14.80 7.27 -4.72
CA PRO A 43 -15.55 7.05 -5.95
C PRO A 43 -14.65 6.98 -7.18
N THR A 44 -15.10 6.26 -8.20
CA THR A 44 -14.38 6.19 -9.49
C THR A 44 -14.19 7.59 -10.07
N ARG A 45 -12.98 7.91 -10.50
CA ARG A 45 -12.67 9.19 -11.15
C ARG A 45 -13.16 9.17 -12.60
N ASP A 46 -13.74 10.27 -13.05
CA ASP A 46 -14.19 10.44 -14.44
C ASP A 46 -13.06 11.02 -15.32
N THR A 47 -11.98 10.27 -15.45
CA THR A 47 -10.84 10.62 -16.32
C THR A 47 -10.35 9.36 -17.03
N LEU A 48 -9.94 9.49 -18.31
CA LEU A 48 -9.46 8.34 -19.09
C LEU A 48 -8.03 7.93 -18.72
N PHE A 49 -7.20 8.89 -18.31
CA PHE A 49 -5.81 8.64 -17.94
C PHE A 49 -5.68 8.50 -16.43
N GLN A 50 -5.58 7.26 -15.94
CA GLN A 50 -5.48 6.92 -14.53
C GLN A 50 -4.44 5.80 -14.31
N PRO A 51 -3.14 6.10 -14.49
CA PRO A 51 -2.09 5.08 -14.37
C PRO A 51 -1.95 4.53 -12.94
N ASN A 52 -2.38 5.31 -11.93
CA ASN A 52 -2.36 4.92 -10.52
C ASN A 52 -3.68 4.32 -10.02
N SER A 53 -4.66 4.06 -10.90
CA SER A 53 -5.98 3.48 -10.52
C SER A 53 -5.89 2.16 -9.75
N HIS A 54 -4.78 1.44 -9.87
CA HIS A 54 -4.53 0.23 -9.10
C HIS A 54 -4.46 0.47 -7.58
N LEU A 55 -4.19 1.70 -7.14
CA LEU A 55 -4.17 2.11 -5.71
C LEU A 55 -5.56 2.51 -5.20
N GLU A 56 -6.59 2.58 -6.06
CA GLU A 56 -7.89 3.16 -5.75
C GLU A 56 -8.97 2.08 -5.68
N VAL A 57 -9.56 1.92 -4.51
CA VAL A 57 -10.68 1.00 -4.26
C VAL A 57 -11.96 1.82 -4.10
N THR A 58 -13.06 1.35 -4.69
CA THR A 58 -14.35 2.02 -4.53
C THR A 58 -14.98 1.72 -3.17
N PRO A 59 -15.78 2.65 -2.61
CA PRO A 59 -16.56 2.43 -1.39
C PRO A 59 -17.42 1.16 -1.45
N ASN A 60 -18.03 0.87 -2.61
CA ASN A 60 -18.84 -0.33 -2.80
C ASN A 60 -18.03 -1.61 -2.72
N PHE A 61 -16.81 -1.62 -3.28
CA PHE A 61 -15.95 -2.81 -3.20
C PHE A 61 -15.41 -3.03 -1.77
N LEU A 62 -15.16 -1.95 -1.01
CA LEU A 62 -14.83 -2.08 0.41
C LEU A 62 -16.00 -2.68 1.20
N ARG A 63 -17.25 -2.27 0.96
CA ARG A 63 -18.42 -2.92 1.56
C ARG A 63 -18.54 -4.39 1.18
N ALA A 64 -18.31 -4.71 -0.09
CA ALA A 64 -18.40 -6.08 -0.58
C ALA A 64 -17.42 -7.03 0.12
N ILE A 65 -16.15 -6.63 0.32
CA ILE A 65 -15.17 -7.47 1.04
C ILE A 65 -15.54 -7.61 2.51
N LEU A 66 -15.98 -6.56 3.19
CA LEU A 66 -16.41 -6.62 4.59
C LEU A 66 -17.61 -7.56 4.75
N THR A 67 -18.63 -7.44 3.89
CA THR A 67 -19.78 -8.35 3.83
C THR A 67 -19.34 -9.80 3.61
N HIS A 68 -18.42 -10.02 2.65
CA HIS A 68 -17.89 -11.33 2.34
C HIS A 68 -17.17 -11.99 3.54
N LEU A 69 -16.40 -11.22 4.30
CA LEU A 69 -15.69 -11.71 5.48
C LEU A 69 -16.65 -12.03 6.63
N ARG A 70 -17.60 -11.13 6.92
CA ARG A 70 -18.62 -11.33 7.95
C ARG A 70 -19.49 -12.56 7.68
N ALA A 71 -19.94 -12.75 6.43
CA ALA A 71 -20.72 -13.91 6.02
C ALA A 71 -19.98 -15.26 6.20
N ARG A 72 -18.64 -15.22 6.34
CA ARG A 72 -17.79 -16.40 6.57
C ARG A 72 -17.30 -16.56 7.99
N GLY A 73 -17.78 -15.72 8.92
CA GLY A 73 -17.37 -15.75 10.32
C GLY A 73 -15.89 -15.46 10.53
N ILE A 74 -15.27 -14.68 9.62
CA ILE A 74 -13.88 -14.23 9.75
C ILE A 74 -13.86 -13.00 10.64
N ASP A 75 -13.07 -13.04 11.73
CA ASP A 75 -12.91 -11.92 12.64
C ASP A 75 -12.17 -10.78 11.94
N ILE A 76 -12.67 -9.55 12.05
CA ILE A 76 -11.92 -8.37 11.62
C ILE A 76 -11.27 -7.79 12.87
N ILE A 77 -9.92 -7.76 12.89
CA ILE A 77 -9.14 -7.47 14.08
C ILE A 77 -8.11 -6.36 13.83
N THR A 78 -7.63 -5.75 14.91
CA THR A 78 -6.52 -4.78 14.89
C THR A 78 -5.18 -5.46 14.61
N MET A 79 -4.16 -4.65 14.26
CA MET A 79 -2.78 -5.14 14.16
C MET A 79 -2.18 -5.53 15.52
N ASP A 80 -2.62 -4.89 16.62
CA ASP A 80 -2.25 -5.31 17.98
C ASP A 80 -2.81 -6.70 18.31
N GLU A 81 -4.08 -6.95 18.00
CA GLU A 81 -4.70 -8.26 18.20
C GLU A 81 -4.07 -9.34 17.31
N LEU A 82 -3.71 -8.99 16.07
CA LEU A 82 -2.92 -9.89 15.20
C LEU A 82 -1.59 -10.25 15.87
N HIS A 83 -0.85 -9.25 16.38
CA HIS A 83 0.41 -9.50 17.09
C HIS A 83 0.21 -10.40 18.29
N ARG A 84 -0.83 -10.17 19.11
CA ARG A 84 -1.17 -11.04 20.24
C ARG A 84 -1.42 -12.48 19.78
N ARG A 85 -2.29 -12.68 18.77
CA ARG A 85 -2.60 -14.01 18.24
C ARG A 85 -1.38 -14.74 17.70
N LEU A 86 -0.48 -14.02 17.00
CA LEU A 86 0.79 -14.60 16.54
C LEU A 86 1.69 -15.03 17.71
N THR A 87 1.82 -14.17 18.73
CA THR A 87 2.69 -14.42 19.89
C THR A 87 2.17 -15.58 20.75
N GLU A 88 0.86 -15.60 21.01
CA GLU A 88 0.20 -16.63 21.82
C GLU A 88 -0.18 -17.88 21.01
N ARG A 89 0.05 -17.88 19.70
CA ARG A 89 -0.37 -18.93 18.75
C ARG A 89 -1.86 -19.25 18.84
N ASP A 90 -2.69 -18.19 19.07
CA ASP A 90 -4.16 -18.32 19.12
C ASP A 90 -4.75 -18.23 17.71
N PHE A 91 -4.95 -19.36 17.10
CA PHE A 91 -5.51 -19.50 15.75
C PHE A 91 -6.86 -20.21 15.76
N SER A 92 -7.59 -20.12 16.87
CA SER A 92 -8.91 -20.75 17.05
C SER A 92 -9.95 -20.23 16.04
N ARG A 93 -9.83 -18.98 15.61
CA ARG A 93 -10.68 -18.34 14.60
C ARG A 93 -9.84 -17.65 13.54
N ARG A 94 -10.29 -17.76 12.27
CA ARG A 94 -9.65 -17.03 11.17
C ARG A 94 -9.90 -15.54 11.29
N PHE A 95 -8.94 -14.74 10.87
CA PHE A 95 -9.01 -13.29 10.99
C PHE A 95 -8.62 -12.55 9.71
N ALA A 96 -8.99 -11.29 9.67
CA ALA A 96 -8.57 -10.31 8.68
C ALA A 96 -8.19 -9.00 9.37
N CYS A 97 -7.08 -8.39 8.94
CA CYS A 97 -6.74 -7.00 9.27
C CYS A 97 -6.88 -6.14 8.02
N PHE A 98 -7.32 -4.91 8.18
CA PHE A 98 -7.36 -3.91 7.12
C PHE A 98 -6.29 -2.87 7.37
N THR A 99 -5.46 -2.61 6.35
CA THR A 99 -4.38 -1.63 6.41
C THR A 99 -4.43 -0.71 5.22
N PHE A 100 -4.21 0.58 5.47
CA PHE A 100 -4.21 1.64 4.47
C PHE A 100 -2.87 2.35 4.54
N ASP A 101 -2.20 2.51 3.41
CA ASP A 101 -0.90 3.17 3.37
C ASP A 101 -1.04 4.66 3.01
N ASP A 102 0.01 5.46 3.26
CA ASP A 102 0.20 6.86 2.88
C ASP A 102 -0.59 7.91 3.68
N GLY A 103 -1.58 7.53 4.48
CA GLY A 103 -2.36 8.50 5.29
C GLY A 103 -3.27 9.40 4.46
N TYR A 104 -3.83 8.91 3.36
CA TYR A 104 -4.74 9.67 2.51
C TYR A 104 -6.00 10.13 3.25
N ARG A 105 -6.47 11.34 2.93
CA ARG A 105 -7.67 11.95 3.53
C ARG A 105 -8.93 11.14 3.25
N ASP A 106 -9.01 10.47 2.11
CA ASP A 106 -10.15 9.62 1.76
C ASP A 106 -10.30 8.37 2.65
N ASN A 107 -9.26 8.00 3.41
CA ASN A 107 -9.38 6.97 4.45
C ASN A 107 -10.28 7.45 5.61
N ARG A 108 -10.27 8.76 5.93
CA ARG A 108 -11.20 9.38 6.87
C ARG A 108 -12.57 9.59 6.23
N ASP A 109 -12.60 10.15 5.03
CA ASP A 109 -13.84 10.68 4.43
C ASP A 109 -14.73 9.58 3.86
N PHE A 110 -14.16 8.49 3.33
CA PHE A 110 -14.90 7.40 2.71
C PHE A 110 -14.70 6.05 3.40
N ALA A 111 -13.49 5.69 3.85
CA ALA A 111 -13.28 4.38 4.46
C ALA A 111 -13.84 4.32 5.88
N LEU A 112 -13.55 5.30 6.76
CA LEU A 112 -14.02 5.29 8.15
C LEU A 112 -15.53 5.12 8.30
N PRO A 113 -16.42 5.83 7.57
CA PRO A 113 -17.86 5.60 7.66
C PRO A 113 -18.25 4.15 7.36
N ILE A 114 -17.62 3.53 6.35
CA ILE A 114 -17.89 2.13 5.98
C ILE A 114 -17.37 1.19 7.07
N MET A 115 -16.15 1.41 7.57
CA MET A 115 -15.58 0.58 8.63
C MET A 115 -16.45 0.63 9.91
N ARG A 116 -17.06 1.79 10.20
CA ARG A 116 -18.04 1.93 11.30
C ARG A 116 -19.33 1.13 11.06
N GLU A 117 -19.87 1.10 9.82
CA GLU A 117 -21.05 0.29 9.47
C GLU A 117 -20.86 -1.20 9.81
N PHE A 118 -19.62 -1.70 9.75
CA PHE A 118 -19.26 -3.09 9.99
C PHE A 118 -18.60 -3.34 11.34
N ASP A 119 -18.45 -2.32 12.20
CA ASP A 119 -17.63 -2.41 13.42
C ASP A 119 -16.28 -3.08 13.14
N ALA A 120 -15.58 -2.58 12.12
CA ALA A 120 -14.37 -3.16 11.56
C ALA A 120 -13.16 -2.27 11.87
N PRO A 121 -12.26 -2.67 12.79
CA PRO A 121 -11.04 -1.92 13.03
C PRO A 121 -10.09 -1.98 11.84
N PHE A 122 -9.29 -0.92 11.68
CA PHE A 122 -8.29 -0.81 10.62
C PHE A 122 -7.09 0.02 11.06
N THR A 123 -5.98 -0.10 10.36
CA THR A 123 -4.76 0.65 10.63
C THR A 123 -4.39 1.50 9.42
N VAL A 124 -4.04 2.77 9.66
CA VAL A 124 -3.50 3.67 8.64
C VAL A 124 -2.01 3.89 8.90
N TYR A 125 -1.18 3.57 7.94
CA TYR A 125 0.26 3.81 7.98
C TYR A 125 0.58 5.18 7.39
N VAL A 126 1.25 6.02 8.18
CA VAL A 126 1.46 7.44 7.85
C VAL A 126 2.94 7.70 7.58
N ALA A 127 3.24 8.19 6.39
CA ALA A 127 4.53 8.82 6.11
C ALA A 127 4.53 10.22 6.75
N SER A 128 5.48 10.48 7.65
CA SER A 128 5.39 11.68 8.49
C SER A 128 5.52 12.99 7.72
N ASP A 129 6.31 13.01 6.64
CA ASP A 129 6.40 14.20 5.77
C ASP A 129 5.10 14.44 4.98
N PHE A 130 4.28 13.40 4.72
CA PHE A 130 2.97 13.61 4.10
C PHE A 130 2.03 14.33 5.06
N ALA A 131 2.01 13.93 6.33
CA ALA A 131 1.23 14.64 7.35
C ALA A 131 1.78 16.04 7.69
N GLN A 132 3.06 16.29 7.45
CA GLN A 132 3.71 17.60 7.57
C GLN A 132 3.42 18.52 6.37
N ASN A 133 2.74 18.04 5.31
CA ASN A 133 2.56 18.72 4.03
C ASN A 133 3.89 19.06 3.31
N ALA A 134 4.95 18.32 3.63
CA ALA A 134 6.29 18.46 3.04
C ALA A 134 6.63 17.27 2.13
N GLY A 135 5.77 16.25 2.08
CA GLY A 135 6.00 15.03 1.34
C GLY A 135 5.79 15.17 -0.16
N ASN A 136 6.31 14.22 -0.90
CA ASN A 136 6.26 14.18 -2.35
C ASN A 136 5.55 12.91 -2.85
N LEU A 137 4.27 13.05 -3.20
CA LEU A 137 3.50 12.01 -3.88
C LEU A 137 3.91 11.96 -5.36
N TRP A 138 5.17 11.60 -5.61
CA TRP A 138 5.80 11.71 -6.93
C TRP A 138 5.05 10.96 -8.04
N TRP A 139 4.39 9.84 -7.74
CA TRP A 139 3.59 9.07 -8.71
C TRP A 139 2.32 9.81 -9.12
N ILE A 140 1.71 10.58 -8.20
CA ILE A 140 0.56 11.44 -8.49
C ILE A 140 1.00 12.71 -9.22
N ALA A 141 2.13 13.30 -8.82
CA ALA A 141 2.72 14.43 -9.51
C ALA A 141 3.05 14.08 -10.97
N LEU A 142 3.64 12.91 -11.21
CA LEU A 142 3.92 12.41 -12.55
C LEU A 142 2.63 12.19 -13.37
N GLU A 143 1.58 11.60 -12.77
CA GLU A 143 0.27 11.48 -13.40
C GLU A 143 -0.27 12.86 -13.80
N SER A 144 -0.22 13.83 -12.89
CA SER A 144 -0.72 15.19 -13.10
C SER A 144 0.01 15.95 -14.21
N VAL A 145 1.34 15.81 -14.25
CA VAL A 145 2.18 16.38 -15.33
C VAL A 145 1.76 15.83 -16.69
N ILE A 146 1.68 14.49 -16.81
CA ILE A 146 1.38 13.83 -18.08
C ILE A 146 -0.07 14.05 -18.51
N ALA A 147 -1.01 14.13 -17.55
CA ALA A 147 -2.42 14.36 -17.85
C ALA A 147 -2.68 15.68 -18.60
N LYS A 148 -1.98 16.75 -18.20
CA LYS A 148 -2.25 18.11 -18.66
C LYS A 148 -1.65 18.44 -20.04
N ALA A 149 -0.54 17.85 -20.41
CA ALA A 149 0.25 18.26 -21.56
C ALA A 149 0.13 17.30 -22.76
N SER A 150 0.30 17.83 -23.97
CA SER A 150 0.47 17.02 -25.19
C SER A 150 1.92 16.54 -25.39
N HIS A 151 2.86 17.11 -24.66
CA HIS A 151 4.24 16.68 -24.55
C HIS A 151 4.80 17.07 -23.19
N VAL A 152 5.77 16.30 -22.71
CA VAL A 152 6.46 16.53 -21.44
C VAL A 152 7.95 16.64 -21.71
N GLU A 153 8.61 17.64 -21.15
CA GLU A 153 10.06 17.78 -21.15
C GLU A 153 10.64 17.18 -19.89
N ALA A 154 11.55 16.24 -20.04
CA ALA A 154 12.20 15.56 -18.93
C ALA A 154 13.72 15.48 -19.14
N ASP A 155 14.48 15.60 -18.05
CA ASP A 155 15.94 15.40 -18.10
C ASP A 155 16.25 13.91 -17.99
N ILE A 156 16.83 13.36 -19.03
CA ILE A 156 17.24 11.96 -19.09
C ILE A 156 18.71 11.90 -19.49
N GLU A 157 19.54 11.32 -18.62
CA GLU A 157 21.00 11.17 -18.85
C GLU A 157 21.70 12.50 -19.19
N GLY A 158 21.33 13.57 -18.50
CA GLY A 158 21.90 14.90 -18.70
C GLY A 158 21.41 15.64 -19.96
N ARG A 159 20.39 15.09 -20.63
CA ARG A 159 19.78 15.73 -21.80
C ARG A 159 18.31 15.96 -21.56
N THR A 160 17.83 17.17 -21.88
CA THR A 160 16.41 17.45 -21.91
C THR A 160 15.81 16.80 -23.16
N ILE A 161 14.86 15.90 -22.97
CA ILE A 161 14.13 15.24 -24.07
C ILE A 161 12.67 15.62 -24.00
N ARG A 162 12.06 15.70 -25.19
CA ARG A 162 10.62 15.93 -25.34
C ARG A 162 9.93 14.58 -25.56
N ILE A 163 8.94 14.26 -24.73
CA ILE A 163 8.20 13.00 -24.74
C ILE A 163 6.77 13.32 -25.17
N ASP A 164 6.26 12.64 -26.19
CA ASP A 164 4.88 12.76 -26.65
C ASP A 164 3.89 12.22 -25.61
N THR A 165 2.85 13.00 -25.34
CA THR A 165 1.73 12.68 -24.44
C THR A 165 0.39 13.11 -25.03
N ALA A 166 0.31 13.28 -26.38
CA ALA A 166 -0.88 13.81 -27.04
C ALA A 166 -2.06 12.80 -27.03
N THR A 167 -1.76 11.49 -27.07
CA THR A 167 -2.79 10.44 -27.07
C THR A 167 -2.80 9.68 -25.73
N LEU A 168 -3.90 9.00 -25.42
CA LEU A 168 -3.99 8.18 -24.22
C LEU A 168 -2.91 7.08 -24.19
N ALA A 169 -2.62 6.46 -25.31
CA ALA A 169 -1.57 5.47 -25.44
C ALA A 169 -0.18 6.06 -25.19
N ALA A 170 0.10 7.25 -25.75
CA ALA A 170 1.34 7.98 -25.53
C ALA A 170 1.50 8.39 -24.05
N LYS A 171 0.42 8.87 -23.40
CA LYS A 171 0.41 9.17 -21.97
C LYS A 171 0.80 7.95 -21.12
N HIS A 172 0.21 6.79 -21.37
CA HIS A 172 0.56 5.55 -20.65
C HIS A 172 2.03 5.14 -20.89
N ALA A 173 2.51 5.21 -22.11
CA ALA A 173 3.91 4.89 -22.43
C ALA A 173 4.89 5.85 -21.74
N ALA A 174 4.59 7.15 -21.74
CA ALA A 174 5.38 8.18 -21.07
C ALA A 174 5.41 7.94 -19.55
N PHE A 175 4.24 7.63 -18.95
CA PHE A 175 4.14 7.31 -17.53
C PHE A 175 4.98 6.09 -17.16
N GLU A 176 4.84 4.97 -17.86
CA GLU A 176 5.63 3.76 -17.59
C GLU A 176 7.13 4.07 -17.64
N ARG A 177 7.58 4.76 -18.70
CA ARG A 177 8.99 5.10 -18.90
C ARG A 177 9.54 6.00 -17.79
N LEU A 178 8.85 7.08 -17.46
CA LEU A 178 9.29 8.05 -16.45
C LEU A 178 9.16 7.48 -15.03
N HIS A 179 8.09 6.74 -14.74
CA HIS A 179 7.90 6.07 -13.46
C HIS A 179 9.03 5.09 -13.16
N ASP A 180 9.38 4.22 -14.12
CA ASP A 180 10.42 3.21 -13.91
C ASP A 180 11.79 3.88 -13.72
N ARG A 181 12.06 4.98 -14.44
CA ARG A 181 13.27 5.78 -14.27
C ARG A 181 13.34 6.46 -12.90
N LEU A 182 12.28 7.15 -12.50
CA LEU A 182 12.23 7.84 -11.19
C LEU A 182 12.39 6.85 -10.05
N ARG A 183 11.73 5.69 -10.13
CA ARG A 183 11.84 4.64 -9.12
C ARG A 183 13.23 4.03 -9.02
N ALA A 184 14.02 4.05 -10.09
CA ALA A 184 15.37 3.53 -10.13
C ALA A 184 16.43 4.50 -9.57
N LEU A 185 16.07 5.74 -9.25
CA LEU A 185 17.00 6.71 -8.67
C LEU A 185 17.48 6.24 -7.29
N PRO A 186 18.80 6.27 -7.02
CA PRO A 186 19.36 5.64 -5.83
C PRO A 186 19.10 6.43 -4.54
N GLY A 187 19.01 7.75 -4.62
CA GLY A 187 18.86 8.64 -3.47
C GLY A 187 17.43 9.15 -3.30
N ARG A 188 16.96 9.24 -2.05
CA ARG A 188 15.66 9.84 -1.75
C ARG A 188 15.56 11.28 -2.24
N ASP A 189 16.65 12.04 -2.09
CA ASP A 189 16.72 13.45 -2.50
C ASP A 189 16.83 13.58 -4.03
N ASP A 190 17.38 12.58 -4.72
CA ASP A 190 17.46 12.56 -6.19
C ASP A 190 16.06 12.44 -6.80
N LEU A 191 15.23 11.55 -6.28
CA LEU A 191 13.85 11.41 -6.74
C LEU A 191 13.04 12.68 -6.50
N ALA A 192 13.12 13.25 -5.29
CA ALA A 192 12.43 14.48 -4.93
C ALA A 192 12.86 15.65 -5.84
N ARG A 193 14.17 15.77 -6.11
CA ARG A 193 14.72 16.80 -7.01
C ARG A 193 14.24 16.63 -8.44
N GLU A 194 14.29 15.41 -8.99
CA GLU A 194 13.93 15.16 -10.38
C GLU A 194 12.44 15.35 -10.64
N ILE A 195 11.58 14.83 -9.75
CA ILE A 195 10.13 15.07 -9.89
C ILE A 195 9.77 16.54 -9.64
N GLY A 196 10.47 17.23 -8.73
CA GLY A 196 10.31 18.67 -8.51
C GLY A 196 10.60 19.48 -9.76
N LYS A 197 11.73 19.23 -10.45
CA LYS A 197 12.06 19.87 -11.73
C LYS A 197 11.01 19.58 -12.80
N LEU A 198 10.62 18.32 -12.94
CA LEU A 198 9.61 17.89 -13.91
C LEU A 198 8.28 18.58 -13.66
N SER A 199 7.83 18.63 -12.42
CA SER A 199 6.58 19.26 -12.00
C SER A 199 6.59 20.77 -12.26
N THR A 200 7.65 21.46 -11.83
CA THR A 200 7.78 22.93 -12.00
C THR A 200 7.79 23.33 -13.47
N ARG A 201 8.53 22.62 -14.33
CA ARG A 201 8.53 22.87 -15.79
C ARG A 201 7.14 22.76 -16.42
N ASN A 202 6.29 21.90 -15.86
CA ASN A 202 4.95 21.66 -16.38
C ASN A 202 3.84 22.35 -15.57
N GLY A 203 4.17 23.31 -14.72
CA GLY A 203 3.22 24.12 -13.96
C GLY A 203 2.44 23.34 -12.90
N ILE A 204 3.06 22.31 -12.32
CA ILE A 204 2.52 21.53 -11.20
C ILE A 204 3.32 21.87 -9.94
N ASP A 205 2.60 22.18 -8.87
CA ASP A 205 3.18 22.25 -7.53
C ASP A 205 3.04 20.89 -6.83
N PRO A 206 4.13 20.11 -6.68
CA PRO A 206 4.03 18.79 -6.05
C PRO A 206 3.66 18.84 -4.56
N THR A 207 3.91 19.96 -3.89
CA THR A 207 3.55 20.12 -2.47
C THR A 207 2.05 20.34 -2.28
N SER A 208 1.37 20.99 -3.25
CA SER A 208 -0.08 21.14 -3.23
C SER A 208 -0.80 19.78 -3.28
N ILE A 209 -0.27 18.83 -4.06
CA ILE A 209 -0.82 17.49 -4.20
C ILE A 209 -0.85 16.76 -2.85
N CYS A 210 0.25 16.79 -2.12
CA CYS A 210 0.31 16.18 -0.79
C CYS A 210 -0.70 16.83 0.18
N ARG A 211 -0.75 18.16 0.20
CA ARG A 211 -1.68 18.94 1.02
C ARG A 211 -3.15 18.67 0.70
N GLU A 212 -3.47 18.42 -0.55
CA GLU A 212 -4.83 18.08 -1.00
C GLU A 212 -5.23 16.63 -0.65
N LEU A 213 -4.31 15.69 -0.75
CA LEU A 213 -4.63 14.27 -0.68
C LEU A 213 -4.37 13.63 0.69
N CYS A 214 -3.35 14.07 1.44
CA CYS A 214 -3.01 13.47 2.72
C CYS A 214 -3.60 14.25 3.90
N MET A 215 -3.87 13.56 4.98
CA MET A 215 -4.26 14.19 6.24
C MET A 215 -3.07 14.94 6.85
N SER A 216 -3.29 16.18 7.25
CA SER A 216 -2.35 16.94 8.08
C SER A 216 -2.29 16.39 9.51
N TRP A 217 -1.30 16.80 10.30
CA TRP A 217 -1.21 16.47 11.73
C TRP A 217 -2.47 16.85 12.51
N ASP A 218 -3.05 18.02 12.19
CA ASP A 218 -4.29 18.49 12.84
C ASP A 218 -5.51 17.64 12.47
N GLU A 219 -5.54 17.06 11.28
CA GLU A 219 -6.58 16.12 10.85
C GLU A 219 -6.33 14.71 11.38
N LEU A 220 -5.07 14.29 11.45
CA LEU A 220 -4.68 12.96 11.91
C LEU A 220 -4.97 12.77 13.40
N LYS A 221 -4.76 13.78 14.23
CA LYS A 221 -4.96 13.70 15.67
C LYS A 221 -6.41 13.32 16.06
N PRO A 222 -7.47 14.02 15.61
CA PRO A 222 -8.84 13.59 15.87
C PRO A 222 -9.21 12.29 15.19
N PHE A 223 -8.71 12.02 14.00
CA PHE A 223 -8.92 10.75 13.30
C PHE A 223 -8.35 9.57 14.08
N ALA A 224 -7.16 9.72 14.64
CA ALA A 224 -6.54 8.70 15.49
C ALA A 224 -7.29 8.45 16.81
N ALA A 225 -8.11 9.38 17.27
CA ALA A 225 -8.93 9.21 18.47
C ALA A 225 -10.17 8.30 18.25
N GLU A 226 -10.49 7.97 17.00
CA GLU A 226 -11.58 7.07 16.65
C GLU A 226 -11.29 5.64 17.14
N PRO A 227 -12.24 4.97 17.83
CA PRO A 227 -11.99 3.66 18.44
C PRO A 227 -11.57 2.55 17.47
N LEU A 228 -12.01 2.65 16.21
CA LEU A 228 -11.70 1.65 15.17
C LEU A 228 -10.37 1.94 14.45
N VAL A 229 -9.71 3.08 14.73
CA VAL A 229 -8.54 3.54 14.00
C VAL A 229 -7.25 3.24 14.75
N GLY A 230 -6.44 2.38 14.17
CA GLY A 230 -5.02 2.25 14.50
C GLY A 230 -4.16 3.14 13.62
N ILE A 231 -3.08 3.66 14.16
CA ILE A 231 -2.06 4.40 13.37
C ILE A 231 -0.74 3.65 13.45
N GLY A 232 -0.10 3.49 12.29
CA GLY A 232 1.24 2.94 12.15
C GLY A 232 2.18 3.91 11.44
N ALA A 233 3.47 3.63 11.43
CA ALA A 233 4.49 4.43 10.76
C ALA A 233 4.78 3.91 9.34
N HIS A 234 5.13 4.84 8.43
CA HIS A 234 5.42 4.52 7.02
C HIS A 234 6.66 5.27 6.50
N SER A 235 7.73 5.30 7.30
CA SER A 235 8.93 6.13 7.15
C SER A 235 8.66 7.65 7.23
N VAL A 236 9.72 8.43 7.18
CA VAL A 236 9.61 9.90 7.15
C VAL A 236 9.22 10.36 5.75
N THR A 237 10.04 10.03 4.76
CA THR A 237 9.98 10.60 3.40
C THR A 237 9.30 9.69 2.38
N HIS A 238 8.82 8.51 2.79
CA HIS A 238 8.34 7.46 1.88
C HIS A 238 9.42 7.01 0.87
N CYS A 239 10.71 6.98 1.28
CA CYS A 239 11.79 6.51 0.42
C CYS A 239 11.85 4.98 0.30
N ASN A 240 12.51 4.48 -0.74
CA ASN A 240 12.88 3.08 -0.84
C ASN A 240 14.02 2.77 0.15
N LEU A 241 13.69 2.13 1.27
CA LEU A 241 14.63 1.88 2.37
C LEU A 241 15.80 0.98 1.96
N ALA A 242 15.55 0.03 1.04
CA ALA A 242 16.60 -0.87 0.54
C ALA A 242 17.69 -0.14 -0.27
N GLN A 243 17.38 1.05 -0.79
CA GLN A 243 18.33 1.90 -1.50
C GLN A 243 19.07 2.89 -0.58
N GLN A 244 18.75 2.92 0.72
CA GLN A 244 19.38 3.83 1.67
C GLN A 244 20.46 3.13 2.46
N PRO A 245 21.54 3.84 2.89
CA PRO A 245 22.47 3.34 3.89
C PRO A 245 21.73 2.94 5.19
N ASP A 246 22.27 2.00 5.95
CA ASP A 246 21.66 1.47 7.18
C ASP A 246 21.29 2.57 8.18
N GLN A 247 22.16 3.56 8.35
CA GLN A 247 21.91 4.69 9.25
C GLN A 247 20.68 5.50 8.81
N ILE A 248 20.54 5.77 7.51
CA ILE A 248 19.42 6.54 6.97
C ILE A 248 18.13 5.70 7.05
N ALA A 249 18.17 4.41 6.66
CA ALA A 249 17.02 3.53 6.74
C ALA A 249 16.51 3.39 8.19
N SER A 250 17.43 3.24 9.15
CA SER A 250 17.09 3.17 10.57
C SER A 250 16.50 4.49 11.09
N GLN A 251 17.06 5.63 10.69
CA GLN A 251 16.55 6.95 11.03
C GLN A 251 15.14 7.19 10.46
N GLU A 252 14.89 6.85 9.19
CA GLU A 252 13.59 6.94 8.53
C GLU A 252 12.50 6.18 9.32
N MET A 253 12.83 5.01 9.84
CA MET A 253 11.92 4.20 10.64
C MET A 253 11.68 4.80 12.03
N ALA A 254 12.76 5.09 12.77
CA ALA A 254 12.69 5.55 14.15
C ALA A 254 12.06 6.95 14.26
N GLU A 255 12.46 7.87 13.38
CA GLU A 255 11.97 9.24 13.41
C GLU A 255 10.50 9.33 12.97
N SER A 256 10.08 8.54 11.96
CA SER A 256 8.66 8.51 11.59
C SER A 256 7.78 8.06 12.74
N ARG A 257 8.21 7.00 13.46
CA ARG A 257 7.53 6.54 14.66
C ARG A 257 7.41 7.66 15.70
N ALA A 258 8.55 8.28 16.05
CA ALA A 258 8.58 9.33 17.07
C ALA A 258 7.67 10.53 16.73
N ARG A 259 7.65 10.97 15.46
CA ARG A 259 6.80 12.06 15.00
C ARG A 259 5.30 11.72 15.10
N VAL A 260 4.92 10.50 14.70
CA VAL A 260 3.53 10.05 14.80
C VAL A 260 3.13 9.92 16.27
N GLU A 261 3.95 9.27 17.11
CA GLU A 261 3.70 9.13 18.56
C GLU A 261 3.54 10.49 19.26
N ALA A 262 4.39 11.46 18.91
CA ALA A 262 4.30 12.82 19.45
C ALA A 262 2.98 13.51 19.11
N THR A 263 2.40 13.21 17.93
CA THR A 263 1.13 13.80 17.49
C THR A 263 -0.07 13.13 18.14
N ILE A 264 -0.14 11.78 18.09
CA ILE A 264 -1.31 11.05 18.55
C ILE A 264 -1.29 10.72 20.04
N GLN A 265 -0.17 10.99 20.72
CA GLN A 265 0.08 10.75 22.15
C GLN A 265 -0.19 9.28 22.56
N ARG A 266 0.13 8.35 21.68
CA ARG A 266 0.02 6.89 21.88
C ARG A 266 1.20 6.17 21.24
N PRO A 267 1.57 4.95 21.71
CA PRO A 267 2.56 4.12 21.04
C PRO A 267 2.17 3.78 19.60
N VAL A 268 3.18 3.72 18.72
CA VAL A 268 3.05 3.32 17.31
C VAL A 268 3.89 2.05 17.08
N PRO A 269 3.33 0.87 17.39
CA PRO A 269 4.08 -0.37 17.39
C PRO A 269 4.14 -1.07 16.02
N HIS A 270 3.52 -0.52 14.99
CA HIS A 270 3.39 -1.16 13.68
C HIS A 270 3.98 -0.30 12.58
N PHE A 271 4.61 -0.95 11.60
CA PHE A 271 5.28 -0.31 10.46
C PHE A 271 4.81 -0.89 9.12
N ALA A 272 4.75 -0.08 8.07
CA ALA A 272 4.67 -0.56 6.69
C ALA A 272 5.88 -0.07 5.91
N TYR A 273 6.50 -0.95 5.15
CA TYR A 273 7.64 -0.58 4.30
C TYR A 273 7.15 0.16 3.06
N PRO A 274 7.62 1.41 2.77
CA PRO A 274 7.34 2.07 1.50
C PRO A 274 7.71 1.16 0.31
N TYR A 275 6.87 1.12 -0.71
CA TYR A 275 6.93 0.15 -1.82
C TYR A 275 6.80 -1.32 -1.38
N GLY A 276 7.52 -1.77 -0.39
CA GLY A 276 7.42 -3.03 0.33
C GLY A 276 7.58 -4.31 -0.50
N ASP A 277 8.00 -4.21 -1.77
CA ASP A 277 8.32 -5.37 -2.61
C ASP A 277 9.72 -5.93 -2.28
N ARG A 278 10.15 -6.97 -2.99
CA ARG A 278 11.45 -7.64 -2.75
C ARG A 278 12.67 -6.75 -2.97
N PHE A 279 12.51 -5.66 -3.71
CA PHE A 279 13.57 -4.69 -4.00
C PHE A 279 13.54 -3.48 -3.06
N ALA A 280 12.53 -3.41 -2.19
CA ALA A 280 12.34 -2.29 -1.28
C ALA A 280 12.40 -2.70 0.20
N ALA A 281 12.16 -3.97 0.52
CA ALA A 281 12.27 -4.49 1.88
C ALA A 281 12.75 -5.96 1.85
N GLY A 282 13.83 -6.24 2.54
CA GLY A 282 14.46 -7.56 2.66
C GLY A 282 14.91 -7.85 4.09
N PRO A 283 15.69 -8.91 4.31
CA PRO A 283 16.14 -9.30 5.64
C PRO A 283 16.80 -8.18 6.45
N ARG A 284 17.53 -7.27 5.76
CA ARG A 284 18.15 -6.10 6.38
C ARG A 284 17.09 -5.16 6.97
N GLU A 285 16.09 -4.77 6.16
CA GLU A 285 15.03 -3.86 6.59
C GLU A 285 14.17 -4.49 7.69
N PHE A 286 13.94 -5.80 7.64
CA PHE A 286 13.21 -6.54 8.67
C PHE A 286 13.96 -6.51 10.00
N ALA A 287 15.29 -6.65 9.98
CA ALA A 287 16.13 -6.53 11.16
C ALA A 287 16.15 -5.10 11.71
N LEU A 288 16.23 -4.08 10.84
CA LEU A 288 16.17 -2.67 11.23
C LEU A 288 14.82 -2.31 11.88
N ALA A 289 13.70 -2.77 11.32
CA ALA A 289 12.39 -2.55 11.91
C ALA A 289 12.25 -3.19 13.30
N LYS A 290 12.79 -4.41 13.47
CA LYS A 290 12.87 -5.07 14.77
C LYS A 290 13.74 -4.28 15.76
N ALA A 291 14.91 -3.82 15.33
CA ALA A 291 15.81 -3.01 16.15
C ALA A 291 15.19 -1.65 16.53
N ALA A 292 14.37 -1.05 15.66
CA ALA A 292 13.59 0.14 15.95
C ALA A 292 12.42 -0.10 16.91
N GLY A 293 12.20 -1.35 17.35
CA GLY A 293 11.20 -1.72 18.35
C GLY A 293 9.77 -1.85 17.81
N PHE A 294 9.57 -2.04 16.49
CA PHE A 294 8.26 -2.35 15.95
C PHE A 294 7.86 -3.79 16.30
N LYS A 295 6.63 -3.97 16.77
CA LYS A 295 6.03 -5.29 17.05
C LYS A 295 5.75 -6.05 15.77
N THR A 296 5.22 -5.36 14.76
CA THR A 296 5.00 -5.92 13.42
C THR A 296 5.41 -4.94 12.34
N ALA A 297 5.86 -5.48 11.20
CA ALA A 297 6.00 -4.70 9.98
C ALA A 297 5.47 -5.46 8.78
N VAL A 298 4.79 -4.74 7.87
CA VAL A 298 4.10 -5.31 6.73
C VAL A 298 4.76 -4.92 5.41
N THR A 299 4.81 -5.88 4.48
CA THR A 299 5.33 -5.72 3.13
C THR A 299 4.19 -5.58 2.12
N THR A 300 4.49 -5.32 0.85
CA THR A 300 3.52 -5.46 -0.27
C THR A 300 3.62 -6.83 -0.95
N ARG A 301 4.45 -7.74 -0.43
CA ARG A 301 4.59 -9.11 -0.93
C ARG A 301 3.27 -9.85 -0.75
N PRO A 302 2.70 -10.45 -1.82
CA PRO A 302 1.42 -11.14 -1.72
C PRO A 302 1.53 -12.39 -0.85
N GLY A 303 0.66 -12.52 0.16
CA GLY A 303 0.64 -13.72 1.01
C GLY A 303 -0.50 -13.70 2.02
N MET A 304 -0.79 -14.90 2.54
CA MET A 304 -1.67 -15.11 3.68
C MET A 304 -0.84 -15.21 4.96
N ILE A 305 -1.48 -15.07 6.11
CA ILE A 305 -0.84 -15.28 7.41
C ILE A 305 -0.96 -16.76 7.78
N PHE A 306 0.16 -17.36 8.09
CA PHE A 306 0.27 -18.75 8.56
C PHE A 306 0.78 -18.79 10.00
N PRO A 307 0.65 -19.89 10.74
CA PRO A 307 1.23 -20.00 12.09
C PRO A 307 2.73 -19.71 12.14
N GLU A 308 3.45 -20.07 11.08
CA GLU A 308 4.88 -19.82 10.91
C GLU A 308 5.24 -18.33 10.76
N SER A 309 4.26 -17.49 10.41
CA SER A 309 4.45 -16.02 10.35
C SER A 309 4.81 -15.41 11.71
N ALA A 310 4.53 -16.12 12.81
CA ALA A 310 4.93 -15.72 14.16
C ALA A 310 6.45 -15.58 14.33
N GLU A 311 7.24 -16.27 13.50
CA GLU A 311 8.71 -16.20 13.51
C GLU A 311 9.24 -14.96 12.78
N TYR A 312 8.38 -14.32 11.96
CA TYR A 312 8.76 -13.21 11.08
C TYR A 312 7.80 -12.01 11.24
N PRO A 313 7.56 -11.49 12.46
CA PRO A 313 6.55 -10.45 12.69
C PRO A 313 6.87 -9.13 11.98
N THR A 314 8.14 -8.89 11.63
CA THR A 314 8.56 -7.71 10.86
C THR A 314 8.65 -7.94 9.35
N ALA A 315 8.11 -9.08 8.84
CA ALA A 315 8.10 -9.42 7.41
C ALA A 315 6.73 -9.95 6.96
N LEU A 316 5.63 -9.43 7.52
CA LEU A 316 4.30 -9.94 7.25
C LEU A 316 3.83 -9.59 5.83
N PRO A 317 3.33 -10.59 5.08
CA PRO A 317 2.79 -10.37 3.73
C PRO A 317 1.39 -9.75 3.80
N ARG A 318 0.94 -9.19 2.67
CA ARG A 318 -0.40 -8.63 2.54
C ARG A 318 -1.12 -9.12 1.28
N VAL A 319 -2.45 -9.05 1.31
CA VAL A 319 -3.32 -9.25 0.15
C VAL A 319 -3.77 -7.90 -0.35
N SER A 320 -3.33 -7.50 -1.55
CA SER A 320 -3.72 -6.22 -2.14
C SER A 320 -5.19 -6.25 -2.58
N LEU A 321 -5.98 -5.34 -2.05
CA LEU A 321 -7.26 -4.95 -2.65
C LEU A 321 -6.96 -3.87 -3.68
N ASN A 322 -7.10 -4.23 -4.94
CA ASN A 322 -6.54 -3.49 -6.05
C ASN A 322 -7.63 -2.95 -6.98
N GLY A 323 -7.54 -1.69 -7.36
CA GLY A 323 -8.50 -1.02 -8.23
C GLY A 323 -8.70 -1.66 -9.60
N ASN A 324 -7.70 -2.41 -10.10
CA ASN A 324 -7.81 -3.15 -11.35
C ASN A 324 -8.73 -4.38 -11.26
N TYR A 325 -9.06 -4.85 -10.05
CA TYR A 325 -9.73 -6.13 -9.79
C TYR A 325 -10.87 -5.98 -8.78
N GLN A 326 -11.81 -5.08 -9.03
CA GLN A 326 -12.94 -4.79 -8.13
C GLN A 326 -14.20 -5.57 -8.49
N ASP A 327 -14.06 -6.84 -8.83
CA ASP A 327 -15.17 -7.76 -9.06
C ASP A 327 -15.39 -8.63 -7.81
N GLU A 328 -16.61 -8.67 -7.29
CA GLU A 328 -16.92 -9.45 -6.07
C GLU A 328 -16.63 -10.94 -6.23
N ARG A 329 -16.65 -11.47 -7.46
CA ARG A 329 -16.28 -12.85 -7.78
C ARG A 329 -14.84 -13.20 -7.39
N ILE A 330 -13.95 -12.22 -7.30
CA ILE A 330 -12.56 -12.46 -6.89
C ILE A 330 -12.39 -12.61 -5.36
N LEU A 331 -13.35 -12.14 -4.56
CA LEU A 331 -13.24 -12.16 -3.10
C LEU A 331 -13.05 -13.57 -2.53
N PRO A 332 -13.81 -14.62 -2.97
CA PRO A 332 -13.51 -16.00 -2.58
C PRO A 332 -12.11 -16.47 -2.98
N VAL A 333 -11.60 -16.01 -4.12
CA VAL A 333 -10.25 -16.37 -4.60
C VAL A 333 -9.18 -15.73 -3.72
N LEU A 334 -9.30 -14.45 -3.41
CA LEU A 334 -8.36 -13.73 -2.55
C LEU A 334 -8.31 -14.34 -1.13
N THR A 335 -9.48 -14.63 -0.54
CA THR A 335 -9.57 -15.18 0.82
C THR A 335 -9.26 -16.68 0.93
N SER A 336 -9.15 -17.38 -0.19
CA SER A 336 -8.72 -18.79 -0.23
C SER A 336 -7.21 -18.98 -0.18
N GLY A 337 -6.44 -17.91 -0.43
CA GLY A 337 -4.99 -17.99 -0.60
C GLY A 337 -4.53 -18.57 -1.95
N ALA A 338 -5.44 -18.98 -2.84
CA ALA A 338 -5.08 -19.59 -4.13
C ALA A 338 -4.25 -18.65 -5.00
N ALA A 339 -4.65 -17.37 -5.12
CA ALA A 339 -3.94 -16.38 -5.92
C ALA A 339 -2.52 -16.12 -5.38
N THR A 340 -2.37 -15.98 -4.07
CA THR A 340 -1.07 -15.74 -3.42
C THR A 340 -0.18 -16.98 -3.48
N ALA A 341 -0.73 -18.18 -3.34
CA ALA A 341 0.01 -19.44 -3.49
C ALA A 341 0.61 -19.59 -4.90
N MET A 342 -0.18 -19.35 -5.94
CA MET A 342 0.30 -19.38 -7.33
C MET A 342 1.37 -18.31 -7.58
N TRP A 343 1.18 -17.11 -7.05
CA TRP A 343 2.16 -16.02 -7.17
C TRP A 343 3.50 -16.37 -6.52
N ASN A 344 3.47 -17.01 -5.35
CA ASN A 344 4.65 -17.35 -4.57
C ASN A 344 5.26 -18.74 -4.92
N GLY A 345 4.85 -19.36 -6.04
CA GLY A 345 5.29 -20.70 -6.39
C GLY A 345 4.97 -21.73 -5.30
N PHE A 346 3.78 -21.60 -4.70
CA PHE A 346 3.25 -22.45 -3.61
C PHE A 346 4.03 -22.39 -2.28
N ARG A 347 4.87 -21.37 -2.11
CA ARG A 347 5.51 -21.12 -0.81
C ARG A 347 4.52 -20.38 0.11
N ARG A 348 4.48 -20.79 1.39
CA ARG A 348 3.64 -20.17 2.43
C ARG A 348 4.28 -18.93 3.04
N ILE A 349 5.60 -18.94 3.22
CA ILE A 349 6.37 -17.85 3.81
C ILE A 349 7.31 -17.27 2.75
N ASP A 350 7.36 -15.95 2.68
CA ASP A 350 8.24 -15.15 1.82
C ASP A 350 8.88 -14.05 2.67
N ALA A 351 9.68 -14.45 3.66
CA ALA A 351 10.41 -13.57 4.57
C ALA A 351 11.93 -13.52 4.28
N ALA A 352 12.37 -14.15 3.18
CA ALA A 352 13.77 -14.20 2.75
C ALA A 352 14.08 -13.15 1.68
#